data_3c661fbab44f9ba3f113cb88040178ee
#
_entry.id   3c661fbab44f9ba3f113cb88040178ee
#
_cell.length_a   1.000
_cell.length_b   1.000
_cell.length_c   1.000
_cell.angle_alpha   90.00
_cell.angle_beta   90.00
_cell.angle_gamma   90.00
#
_symmetry.space_group_name_H-M   'P 1'
#
loop_
_entity.id
_entity.type
_entity.pdbx_description
1 polymer ?
#
loop_
_entity_poly.entity_id
_entity_poly.type
_entity_poly.pdbx_seq_one_letter_code
_entity_poly.pdbx_strand_id
1 'polypeptide(L)'
;MRILIAYDGSECSDAALDDVERAGLAVKGDALIVSVAEVWLPPPNIEPEAGRDDTDEFIDQRLETHRQKGELLVAEAEANVLTCRERLLKTLPQWNIETLATYGSPAWEILSAAGHYKADLIVVVSQGLSAFSRFVLGSVSQKVLTEAACSVRVSRGRVEVVPSPIRIVIGFDGSAGAIAAANSVAERNWPADTEVMIVAATDALHIPNTSERGNIQHQENDWISSYTKNAAALLVDAGLEVDIKMRSGNPSHILVEEAEAWSADCIFIGANAQGSRLERFLLGTTSAAVAGRAHCSVEVVRKRA
;
A
#
# COMPACT_ATOMS: atom_id res chain seq x y z
N MET A 1 12.80 -3.71 -10.21
CA MET A 1 11.83 -3.42 -9.13
C MET A 1 11.70 -4.66 -8.28
N ARG A 2 11.76 -4.50 -6.95
CA ARG A 2 11.55 -5.58 -5.98
C ARG A 2 10.27 -5.32 -5.22
N ILE A 3 9.32 -6.23 -5.26
CA ILE A 3 8.08 -6.10 -4.51
C ILE A 3 8.00 -7.15 -3.41
N LEU A 4 7.40 -6.78 -2.28
CA LEU A 4 7.00 -7.73 -1.25
C LEU A 4 5.47 -7.78 -1.22
N ILE A 5 4.90 -8.98 -1.25
CA ILE A 5 3.45 -9.20 -1.20
C ILE A 5 3.14 -9.93 0.10
N ALA A 6 2.37 -9.30 0.99
CA ALA A 6 1.85 -9.94 2.18
C ALA A 6 0.57 -10.70 1.82
N TYR A 7 0.54 -11.99 2.11
CA TYR A 7 -0.56 -12.90 1.75
C TYR A 7 -0.93 -13.80 2.92
N ASP A 8 -2.20 -13.81 3.30
CA ASP A 8 -2.71 -14.57 4.44
C ASP A 8 -3.71 -15.68 4.05
N GLY A 9 -3.89 -15.93 2.75
CA GLY A 9 -4.85 -16.92 2.23
C GLY A 9 -6.31 -16.48 2.28
N SER A 10 -6.61 -15.26 2.71
CA SER A 10 -7.98 -14.73 2.72
C SER A 10 -8.46 -14.35 1.31
N GLU A 11 -9.78 -14.30 1.11
CA GLU A 11 -10.38 -13.79 -0.13
C GLU A 11 -9.94 -12.35 -0.44
N CYS A 12 -9.62 -11.57 0.59
CA CYS A 12 -9.09 -10.21 0.42
C CYS A 12 -7.69 -10.24 -0.16
N SER A 13 -6.82 -11.14 0.32
CA SER A 13 -5.46 -11.27 -0.21
C SER A 13 -5.47 -11.85 -1.63
N ASP A 14 -6.44 -12.69 -1.97
CA ASP A 14 -6.67 -13.12 -3.34
C ASP A 14 -7.05 -11.95 -4.27
N ALA A 15 -7.97 -11.11 -3.83
CA ALA A 15 -8.37 -9.92 -4.58
C ALA A 15 -7.23 -8.89 -4.72
N ALA A 16 -6.27 -8.88 -3.78
CA ALA A 16 -5.06 -8.07 -3.92
C ALA A 16 -4.13 -8.55 -5.02
N LEU A 17 -4.09 -9.86 -5.29
CA LEU A 17 -3.31 -10.39 -6.42
C LEU A 17 -3.89 -9.91 -7.76
N ASP A 18 -5.22 -9.86 -7.89
CA ASP A 18 -5.87 -9.30 -9.08
C ASP A 18 -5.56 -7.81 -9.26
N ASP A 19 -5.48 -7.06 -8.15
CA ASP A 19 -5.06 -5.64 -8.18
C ASP A 19 -3.58 -5.48 -8.60
N VAL A 20 -2.70 -6.41 -8.22
CA VAL A 20 -1.29 -6.42 -8.64
C VAL A 20 -1.14 -6.53 -10.15
N GLU A 21 -1.99 -7.30 -10.83
CA GLU A 21 -2.02 -7.42 -12.29
C GLU A 21 -2.28 -6.07 -12.97
N ARG A 22 -3.06 -5.21 -12.33
CA ARG A 22 -3.45 -3.88 -12.80
C ARG A 22 -2.57 -2.75 -12.25
N ALA A 23 -1.46 -3.08 -11.58
CA ALA A 23 -0.57 -2.11 -10.95
C ALA A 23 0.49 -1.51 -11.88
N GLY A 24 0.45 -1.82 -13.18
CA GLY A 24 1.43 -1.32 -14.16
C GLY A 24 2.85 -1.81 -13.88
N LEU A 25 3.02 -3.00 -13.33
CA LEU A 25 4.34 -3.52 -13.00
C LEU A 25 5.16 -3.81 -14.26
N ALA A 26 6.47 -3.73 -14.14
CA ALA A 26 7.39 -4.05 -15.22
C ALA A 26 7.26 -5.52 -15.64
N VAL A 27 7.58 -5.82 -16.90
CA VAL A 27 7.53 -7.21 -17.43
C VAL A 27 8.44 -8.16 -16.67
N LYS A 28 9.54 -7.64 -16.08
CA LYS A 28 10.52 -8.41 -15.28
C LYS A 28 10.76 -7.72 -13.94
N GLY A 29 10.92 -8.53 -12.92
CA GLY A 29 11.23 -8.04 -11.57
C GLY A 29 11.43 -9.19 -10.59
N ASP A 30 11.55 -8.83 -9.33
CA ASP A 30 11.69 -9.78 -8.22
C ASP A 30 10.51 -9.58 -7.26
N ALA A 31 9.91 -10.67 -6.80
CA ALA A 31 8.86 -10.68 -5.80
C ALA A 31 9.20 -11.58 -4.63
N LEU A 32 8.95 -11.12 -3.41
CA LEU A 32 8.96 -11.91 -2.21
C LEU A 32 7.53 -12.01 -1.67
N ILE A 33 6.98 -13.21 -1.62
CA ILE A 33 5.70 -13.50 -0.98
C ILE A 33 5.95 -13.82 0.48
N VAL A 34 5.25 -13.12 1.38
CA VAL A 34 5.37 -13.33 2.83
C VAL A 34 4.01 -13.71 3.41
N SER A 35 3.96 -14.85 4.11
CA SER A 35 2.82 -15.25 4.94
C SER A 35 3.28 -15.41 6.38
N VAL A 36 2.51 -14.86 7.32
CA VAL A 36 2.90 -14.81 8.73
C VAL A 36 1.83 -15.51 9.57
N ALA A 37 2.21 -16.58 10.23
CA ALA A 37 1.38 -17.21 11.25
C ALA A 37 1.38 -16.31 12.52
N GLU A 38 0.21 -15.77 12.88
CA GLU A 38 0.08 -14.95 14.08
C GLU A 38 0.06 -15.83 15.33
N VAL A 39 1.23 -16.30 15.69
CA VAL A 39 1.43 -17.19 16.85
C VAL A 39 2.76 -16.88 17.51
N TRP A 40 2.79 -17.02 18.83
CA TRP A 40 4.02 -17.06 19.59
C TRP A 40 4.36 -18.53 19.88
N LEU A 41 5.48 -18.99 19.35
CA LEU A 41 5.99 -20.33 19.64
C LEU A 41 7.04 -20.22 20.75
N PRO A 42 6.88 -20.96 21.87
CA PRO A 42 7.92 -21.01 22.89
C PRO A 42 9.20 -21.65 22.34
N PRO A 43 10.38 -21.31 22.88
CA PRO A 43 11.63 -21.93 22.46
C PRO A 43 11.56 -23.48 22.57
N PRO A 44 12.16 -24.21 21.62
CA PRO A 44 12.04 -25.66 21.54
C PRO A 44 12.64 -26.44 22.73
N ASN A 45 13.43 -25.80 23.61
CA ASN A 45 14.18 -26.44 24.67
C ASN A 45 13.89 -25.82 26.05
N ILE A 46 12.66 -25.96 26.55
CA ILE A 46 12.41 -25.88 27.98
C ILE A 46 12.51 -27.32 28.52
N GLU A 47 13.72 -27.75 28.94
CA GLU A 47 13.85 -29.01 29.64
C GLU A 47 13.04 -28.95 30.95
N PRO A 48 12.23 -29.98 31.25
CA PRO A 48 11.48 -30.02 32.48
C PRO A 48 12.46 -30.07 33.67
N GLU A 49 12.37 -29.11 34.57
CA GLU A 49 13.10 -29.20 35.85
C GLU A 49 12.54 -30.35 36.70
N ALA A 50 13.44 -31.13 37.30
CA ALA A 50 13.06 -32.26 38.16
C ALA A 50 12.44 -31.73 39.47
N GLY A 51 11.16 -32.14 39.75
CA GLY A 51 10.48 -31.80 41.01
C GLY A 51 9.07 -31.21 40.82
N ARG A 52 8.40 -31.50 39.72
CA ARG A 52 7.09 -30.93 39.33
C ARG A 52 5.90 -31.59 40.04
N ASP A 53 4.90 -30.79 40.37
CA ASP A 53 3.60 -31.22 40.90
C ASP A 53 2.51 -31.28 39.81
N ASP A 54 1.28 -31.67 40.18
CA ASP A 54 0.13 -31.79 39.26
C ASP A 54 -0.20 -30.49 38.51
N THR A 55 0.21 -29.32 39.01
CA THR A 55 0.02 -28.04 38.39
C THR A 55 0.93 -27.88 37.18
N ASP A 56 2.13 -28.43 37.26
CA ASP A 56 3.13 -28.40 36.18
C ASP A 56 2.69 -29.30 34.99
N GLU A 57 2.06 -30.46 35.26
CA GLU A 57 1.53 -31.33 34.20
C GLU A 57 0.42 -30.65 33.38
N PHE A 58 -0.46 -29.86 34.04
CA PHE A 58 -1.51 -29.08 33.38
C PHE A 58 -0.91 -27.97 32.50
N ILE A 59 0.15 -27.32 32.97
CA ILE A 59 0.86 -26.27 32.21
C ILE A 59 1.53 -26.88 30.98
N ASP A 60 2.20 -28.02 31.13
CA ASP A 60 2.87 -28.71 30.03
C ASP A 60 1.87 -29.15 28.94
N GLN A 61 0.71 -29.69 29.34
CA GLN A 61 -0.34 -30.08 28.40
C GLN A 61 -0.90 -28.87 27.62
N ARG A 62 -1.04 -27.70 28.26
CA ARG A 62 -1.47 -26.47 27.60
C ARG A 62 -0.42 -25.93 26.66
N LEU A 63 0.85 -25.97 27.03
CA LEU A 63 1.98 -25.58 26.20
C LEU A 63 2.09 -26.47 24.96
N GLU A 64 1.92 -27.78 25.12
CA GLU A 64 1.95 -28.74 24.01
C GLU A 64 0.79 -28.49 23.03
N THR A 65 -0.43 -28.27 23.55
CA THR A 65 -1.59 -27.93 22.74
C THR A 65 -1.37 -26.61 21.98
N HIS A 66 -0.75 -25.63 22.64
CA HIS A 66 -0.43 -24.35 22.02
C HIS A 66 0.64 -24.49 20.92
N ARG A 67 1.65 -25.33 21.16
CA ARG A 67 2.69 -25.66 20.19
C ARG A 67 2.11 -26.33 18.96
N GLN A 68 1.30 -27.37 19.13
CA GLN A 68 0.65 -28.09 18.03
C GLN A 68 -0.24 -27.15 17.18
N LYS A 69 -1.01 -26.27 17.84
CA LYS A 69 -1.79 -25.26 17.14
C LYS A 69 -0.90 -24.30 16.35
N GLY A 70 0.22 -23.89 16.94
CA GLY A 70 1.18 -23.02 16.28
C GLY A 70 1.83 -23.66 15.05
N GLU A 71 2.19 -24.94 15.15
CA GLU A 71 2.74 -25.73 14.04
C GLU A 71 1.74 -25.82 12.87
N LEU A 72 0.45 -25.99 13.15
CA LEU A 72 -0.60 -25.98 12.13
C LEU A 72 -0.69 -24.63 11.43
N LEU A 73 -0.65 -23.52 12.17
CA LEU A 73 -0.69 -22.16 11.59
C LEU A 73 0.55 -21.87 10.74
N VAL A 74 1.71 -22.36 11.13
CA VAL A 74 2.94 -22.23 10.31
C VAL A 74 2.81 -23.04 9.02
N ALA A 75 2.31 -24.28 9.09
CA ALA A 75 2.07 -25.11 7.91
C ALA A 75 1.03 -24.46 6.96
N GLU A 76 0.01 -23.80 7.51
CA GLU A 76 -0.94 -23.00 6.72
C GLU A 76 -0.25 -21.83 6.03
N ALA A 77 0.62 -21.10 6.72
CA ALA A 77 1.40 -20.01 6.12
C ALA A 77 2.32 -20.52 5.00
N GLU A 78 2.92 -21.69 5.14
CA GLU A 78 3.72 -22.35 4.10
C GLU A 78 2.86 -22.71 2.87
N ALA A 79 1.67 -23.25 3.07
CA ALA A 79 0.74 -23.53 1.99
C ALA A 79 0.27 -22.26 1.27
N ASN A 80 0.01 -21.19 2.02
CA ASN A 80 -0.42 -19.90 1.50
C ASN A 80 0.62 -19.29 0.55
N VAL A 81 1.90 -19.26 0.92
CA VAL A 81 2.93 -18.69 0.04
C VAL A 81 3.11 -19.50 -1.25
N LEU A 82 2.93 -20.82 -1.21
CA LEU A 82 2.98 -21.67 -2.40
C LEU A 82 1.79 -21.42 -3.32
N THR A 83 0.59 -21.33 -2.78
CA THR A 83 -0.64 -21.02 -3.54
C THR A 83 -0.53 -19.65 -4.22
N CYS A 84 -0.09 -18.64 -3.48
CA CYS A 84 0.14 -17.30 -4.00
C CYS A 84 1.19 -17.31 -5.13
N ARG A 85 2.30 -18.04 -4.94
CA ARG A 85 3.36 -18.16 -5.93
C ARG A 85 2.87 -18.76 -7.24
N GLU A 86 2.11 -19.85 -7.17
CA GLU A 86 1.54 -20.49 -8.36
C GLU A 86 0.62 -19.56 -9.14
N ARG A 87 -0.15 -18.72 -8.43
CA ARG A 87 -1.05 -17.74 -9.04
C ARG A 87 -0.26 -16.61 -9.69
N LEU A 88 0.72 -16.04 -8.99
CA LEU A 88 1.57 -14.97 -9.51
C LEU A 88 2.42 -15.40 -10.71
N LEU A 89 2.88 -16.64 -10.77
CA LEU A 89 3.62 -17.14 -11.94
C LEU A 89 2.78 -17.16 -13.22
N LYS A 90 1.46 -17.22 -13.13
CA LYS A 90 0.56 -17.13 -14.30
C LYS A 90 0.48 -15.69 -14.81
N THR A 91 0.45 -14.72 -13.91
CA THR A 91 0.34 -13.28 -14.20
C THR A 91 1.68 -12.64 -14.53
N LEU A 92 2.72 -13.01 -13.78
CA LEU A 92 4.07 -12.46 -13.86
C LEU A 92 5.10 -13.55 -14.23
N PRO A 93 5.00 -14.18 -15.42
CA PRO A 93 5.78 -15.38 -15.77
C PRO A 93 7.29 -15.13 -15.91
N GLN A 94 7.71 -13.86 -16.04
CA GLN A 94 9.12 -13.48 -16.17
C GLN A 94 9.72 -12.92 -14.87
N TRP A 95 8.97 -13.01 -13.76
CA TRP A 95 9.44 -12.55 -12.47
C TRP A 95 10.12 -13.68 -11.70
N ASN A 96 11.17 -13.32 -10.96
CA ASN A 96 11.76 -14.20 -9.97
C ASN A 96 10.93 -14.10 -8.68
N ILE A 97 10.26 -15.19 -8.28
CA ILE A 97 9.33 -15.21 -7.15
C ILE A 97 9.86 -16.09 -6.04
N GLU A 98 10.25 -15.47 -4.94
CA GLU A 98 10.67 -16.09 -3.70
C GLU A 98 9.52 -16.15 -2.70
N THR A 99 9.58 -17.07 -1.74
CA THR A 99 8.55 -17.26 -0.71
C THR A 99 9.17 -17.30 0.67
N LEU A 100 8.48 -16.74 1.65
CA LEU A 100 8.84 -16.74 3.06
C LEU A 100 7.59 -16.98 3.89
N ALA A 101 7.51 -18.13 4.55
CA ALA A 101 6.57 -18.39 5.63
C ALA A 101 7.31 -18.16 6.97
N THR A 102 6.68 -17.41 7.87
CA THR A 102 7.25 -17.10 9.18
C THR A 102 6.16 -17.01 10.24
N TYR A 103 6.52 -16.79 11.49
CA TYR A 103 5.57 -16.63 12.59
C TYR A 103 5.95 -15.43 13.46
N GLY A 104 4.96 -14.89 14.15
CA GLY A 104 5.12 -13.72 15.03
C GLY A 104 4.08 -12.66 14.79
N SER A 105 4.46 -11.40 14.98
CA SER A 105 3.58 -10.24 14.70
C SER A 105 3.58 -9.93 13.20
N PRO A 106 2.46 -10.09 12.49
CA PRO A 106 2.42 -9.97 11.03
C PRO A 106 3.03 -8.67 10.49
N ALA A 107 2.67 -7.53 11.06
CA ALA A 107 3.20 -6.26 10.59
C ALA A 107 4.72 -6.14 10.80
N TRP A 108 5.22 -6.66 11.91
CA TRP A 108 6.64 -6.62 12.24
C TRP A 108 7.47 -7.52 11.32
N GLU A 109 6.98 -8.74 11.08
CA GLU A 109 7.62 -9.70 10.17
C GLU A 109 7.65 -9.19 8.73
N ILE A 110 6.53 -8.60 8.25
CA ILE A 110 6.44 -7.99 6.91
C ILE A 110 7.46 -6.85 6.77
N LEU A 111 7.54 -5.94 7.75
CA LEU A 111 8.48 -4.81 7.73
C LEU A 111 9.95 -5.28 7.78
N SER A 112 10.24 -6.27 8.61
CA SER A 112 11.57 -6.88 8.72
C SER A 112 11.97 -7.55 7.41
N ALA A 113 11.09 -8.39 6.85
CA ALA A 113 11.32 -9.03 5.55
C ALA A 113 11.53 -8.00 4.43
N ALA A 114 10.73 -6.93 4.39
CA ALA A 114 10.87 -5.86 3.41
C ALA A 114 12.22 -5.15 3.51
N GLY A 115 12.70 -4.91 4.73
CA GLY A 115 14.01 -4.33 4.98
C GLY A 115 15.17 -5.21 4.50
N HIS A 116 15.14 -6.50 4.83
CA HIS A 116 16.16 -7.48 4.41
C HIS A 116 16.15 -7.70 2.89
N TYR A 117 14.97 -7.83 2.30
CA TYR A 117 14.77 -8.00 0.86
C TYR A 117 15.08 -6.72 0.07
N LYS A 118 15.14 -5.56 0.75
CA LYS A 118 15.26 -4.22 0.15
C LYS A 118 14.14 -3.96 -0.85
N ALA A 119 12.92 -4.19 -0.42
CA ALA A 119 11.73 -3.99 -1.23
C ALA A 119 11.58 -2.52 -1.67
N ASP A 120 11.13 -2.32 -2.90
CA ASP A 120 10.76 -1.02 -3.46
C ASP A 120 9.31 -0.68 -3.15
N LEU A 121 8.48 -1.74 -3.09
CA LEU A 121 7.05 -1.67 -2.85
C LEU A 121 6.63 -2.83 -1.97
N ILE A 122 5.86 -2.53 -0.93
CA ILE A 122 5.11 -3.52 -0.16
C ILE A 122 3.65 -3.48 -0.59
N VAL A 123 3.09 -4.63 -0.91
CA VAL A 123 1.66 -4.80 -1.20
C VAL A 123 1.01 -5.45 0.02
N VAL A 124 0.04 -4.77 0.60
CA VAL A 124 -0.80 -5.25 1.70
C VAL A 124 -2.26 -5.09 1.34
N VAL A 125 -3.13 -5.83 2.00
CA VAL A 125 -4.57 -5.83 1.75
C VAL A 125 -5.29 -4.94 2.76
N SER A 126 -6.30 -4.19 2.33
CA SER A 126 -7.27 -3.61 3.27
C SER A 126 -8.20 -4.70 3.79
N GLN A 127 -8.57 -4.70 5.07
CA GLN A 127 -9.54 -5.66 5.61
C GLN A 127 -10.93 -5.50 4.99
N GLY A 128 -11.56 -6.63 4.62
CA GLY A 128 -12.99 -6.81 4.44
C GLY A 128 -13.52 -6.68 3.02
N LEU A 129 -14.15 -7.79 2.55
CA LEU A 129 -14.97 -7.83 1.33
C LEU A 129 -16.43 -7.33 1.56
N SER A 130 -16.88 -7.17 2.81
CA SER A 130 -18.22 -6.66 3.08
C SER A 130 -18.32 -5.16 2.80
N ALA A 131 -19.49 -4.69 2.35
CA ALA A 131 -19.70 -3.28 1.99
C ALA A 131 -19.35 -2.30 3.13
N PHE A 132 -19.45 -2.72 4.39
CA PHE A 132 -19.12 -1.93 5.57
C PHE A 132 -17.65 -2.00 5.98
N SER A 133 -16.92 -3.07 5.64
CA SER A 133 -15.53 -3.28 6.05
C SER A 133 -14.51 -2.82 5.01
N ARG A 134 -14.93 -2.49 3.78
CA ARG A 134 -14.05 -1.96 2.71
C ARG A 134 -13.36 -0.64 3.08
N PHE A 135 -13.91 0.09 4.03
CA PHE A 135 -13.41 1.40 4.48
C PHE A 135 -12.52 1.32 5.72
N VAL A 136 -12.25 0.12 6.23
CA VAL A 136 -11.44 -0.04 7.43
C VAL A 136 -10.08 -0.59 7.03
N LEU A 137 -9.04 0.22 7.24
CA LEU A 137 -7.66 -0.22 7.13
C LEU A 137 -7.35 -1.16 8.32
N GLY A 138 -6.95 -2.40 8.03
CA GLY A 138 -6.59 -3.37 9.06
C GLY A 138 -5.38 -2.92 9.87
N SER A 139 -5.23 -3.42 11.10
CA SER A 139 -4.12 -3.08 12.00
C SER A 139 -2.74 -3.35 11.37
N VAL A 140 -2.60 -4.48 10.66
CA VAL A 140 -1.36 -4.85 9.95
C VAL A 140 -1.07 -3.85 8.85
N SER A 141 -2.04 -3.58 7.97
CA SER A 141 -1.87 -2.65 6.84
C SER A 141 -1.63 -1.22 7.32
N GLN A 142 -2.29 -0.78 8.39
CA GLN A 142 -2.07 0.53 8.99
C GLN A 142 -0.65 0.67 9.55
N LYS A 143 -0.15 -0.36 10.25
CA LYS A 143 1.20 -0.36 10.80
C LYS A 143 2.25 -0.41 9.69
N VAL A 144 2.08 -1.27 8.69
CA VAL A 144 2.98 -1.33 7.53
C VAL A 144 2.98 0.00 6.79
N LEU A 145 1.80 0.58 6.52
CA LEU A 145 1.68 1.88 5.85
C LEU A 145 2.40 3.01 6.62
N THR A 146 2.38 2.95 7.95
CA THR A 146 3.01 3.99 8.79
C THR A 146 4.52 3.82 8.89
N GLU A 147 5.02 2.58 9.06
CA GLU A 147 6.40 2.30 9.45
C GLU A 147 7.30 1.85 8.28
N ALA A 148 6.75 1.55 7.10
CA ALA A 148 7.55 1.12 5.96
C ALA A 148 8.56 2.18 5.50
N ALA A 149 9.76 1.75 5.15
CA ALA A 149 10.80 2.60 4.57
C ALA A 149 10.68 2.77 3.05
N CYS A 150 9.85 1.98 2.39
CA CYS A 150 9.58 2.00 0.94
C CYS A 150 8.11 2.33 0.65
N SER A 151 7.74 2.43 -0.61
CA SER A 151 6.34 2.64 -1.03
C SER A 151 5.44 1.49 -0.54
N VAL A 152 4.18 1.81 -0.27
CA VAL A 152 3.18 0.82 0.18
C VAL A 152 1.93 0.95 -0.66
N ARG A 153 1.51 -0.16 -1.26
CA ARG A 153 0.22 -0.30 -1.94
C ARG A 153 -0.75 -1.02 -1.01
N VAL A 154 -1.79 -0.33 -0.64
CA VAL A 154 -2.95 -0.91 0.05
C VAL A 154 -3.91 -1.36 -1.03
N SER A 155 -3.89 -2.64 -1.33
CA SER A 155 -4.74 -3.21 -2.38
C SER A 155 -6.17 -3.38 -1.92
N ARG A 156 -7.09 -3.03 -2.81
CA ARG A 156 -8.52 -3.25 -2.68
C ARG A 156 -9.01 -3.94 -3.95
N GLY A 157 -9.34 -5.21 -3.82
CA GLY A 157 -9.88 -5.98 -4.93
C GLY A 157 -11.20 -5.41 -5.42
N ARG A 158 -11.41 -5.43 -6.73
CA ARG A 158 -12.73 -5.17 -7.31
C ARG A 158 -13.59 -6.42 -7.21
N VAL A 159 -14.89 -6.23 -6.94
CA VAL A 159 -15.87 -7.33 -6.96
C VAL A 159 -16.12 -7.82 -8.38
N GLU A 160 -15.93 -6.95 -9.38
CA GLU A 160 -16.08 -7.27 -10.79
C GLU A 160 -14.89 -6.72 -11.59
N VAL A 161 -14.18 -7.61 -12.28
CA VAL A 161 -13.13 -7.25 -13.24
C VAL A 161 -13.82 -6.99 -14.59
N VAL A 162 -14.21 -5.73 -14.82
CA VAL A 162 -14.69 -5.33 -16.15
C VAL A 162 -13.48 -4.94 -16.99
N PRO A 163 -13.35 -5.42 -18.23
CA PRO A 163 -12.36 -4.91 -19.17
C PRO A 163 -12.65 -3.42 -19.43
N SER A 164 -11.87 -2.56 -18.81
CA SER A 164 -11.99 -1.10 -18.91
C SER A 164 -10.59 -0.51 -18.83
N PRO A 165 -10.36 0.69 -19.40
CA PRO A 165 -9.09 1.38 -19.23
C PRO A 165 -8.74 1.48 -17.74
N ILE A 166 -7.45 1.36 -17.44
CA ILE A 166 -6.97 1.59 -16.06
C ILE A 166 -7.05 3.09 -15.78
N ARG A 167 -7.74 3.46 -14.70
CA ARG A 167 -7.92 4.85 -14.27
C ARG A 167 -7.14 5.14 -13.01
N ILE A 168 -6.22 6.09 -13.10
CA ILE A 168 -5.29 6.44 -12.04
C ILE A 168 -5.54 7.88 -11.60
N VAL A 169 -5.79 8.07 -10.31
CA VAL A 169 -5.79 9.41 -9.69
C VAL A 169 -4.42 9.66 -9.06
N ILE A 170 -3.84 10.83 -9.32
CA ILE A 170 -2.63 11.29 -8.64
C ILE A 170 -2.97 12.49 -7.77
N GLY A 171 -2.80 12.35 -6.45
CA GLY A 171 -2.89 13.47 -5.52
C GLY A 171 -1.66 14.37 -5.64
N PHE A 172 -1.87 15.64 -5.99
CA PHE A 172 -0.77 16.54 -6.32
C PHE A 172 -0.89 17.89 -5.60
N ASP A 173 0.14 18.25 -4.85
CA ASP A 173 0.28 19.52 -4.12
C ASP A 173 1.59 20.24 -4.45
N GLY A 174 2.32 19.79 -5.48
CA GLY A 174 3.63 20.32 -5.85
C GLY A 174 4.78 19.90 -4.96
N SER A 175 4.54 19.12 -3.91
CA SER A 175 5.58 18.61 -3.03
C SER A 175 6.50 17.59 -3.69
N ALA A 176 7.67 17.36 -3.10
CA ALA A 176 8.59 16.31 -3.54
C ALA A 176 7.96 14.91 -3.51
N GLY A 177 7.01 14.68 -2.58
CA GLY A 177 6.22 13.44 -2.50
C GLY A 177 5.25 13.29 -3.66
N ALA A 178 4.53 14.36 -4.01
CA ALA A 178 3.61 14.37 -5.16
C ALA A 178 4.35 14.18 -6.49
N ILE A 179 5.52 14.81 -6.64
CA ILE A 179 6.38 14.62 -7.81
C ILE A 179 6.87 13.16 -7.87
N ALA A 180 7.24 12.55 -6.74
CA ALA A 180 7.63 11.14 -6.69
C ALA A 180 6.47 10.21 -7.07
N ALA A 181 5.23 10.56 -6.70
CA ALA A 181 4.04 9.80 -7.09
C ALA A 181 3.81 9.86 -8.62
N ALA A 182 3.92 11.04 -9.23
CA ALA A 182 3.83 11.20 -10.68
C ALA A 182 4.94 10.43 -11.42
N ASN A 183 6.19 10.51 -10.95
CA ASN A 183 7.31 9.74 -11.49
C ASN A 183 7.06 8.22 -11.38
N SER A 184 6.55 7.75 -10.24
CA SER A 184 6.23 6.34 -10.04
C SER A 184 5.20 5.83 -11.05
N VAL A 185 4.22 6.64 -11.41
CA VAL A 185 3.24 6.31 -12.45
C VAL A 185 3.90 6.32 -13.84
N ALA A 186 4.68 7.35 -14.17
CA ALA A 186 5.34 7.48 -15.48
C ALA A 186 6.35 6.36 -15.78
N GLU A 187 7.02 5.81 -14.75
CA GLU A 187 8.03 4.76 -14.88
C GLU A 187 7.46 3.35 -15.04
N ARG A 188 6.12 3.18 -14.95
CA ARG A 188 5.47 1.87 -15.00
C ARG A 188 5.04 1.47 -16.41
N ASN A 189 4.78 0.17 -16.56
CA ASN A 189 4.33 -0.40 -17.82
C ASN A 189 2.80 -0.53 -17.82
N TRP A 190 2.12 0.53 -18.22
CA TRP A 190 0.66 0.57 -18.30
C TRP A 190 0.15 0.12 -19.67
N PRO A 191 -1.08 -0.43 -19.76
CA PRO A 191 -1.79 -0.55 -21.03
C PRO A 191 -1.94 0.79 -21.75
N ALA A 192 -2.00 0.76 -23.08
CA ALA A 192 -1.99 1.98 -23.91
C ALA A 192 -3.24 2.88 -23.74
N ASP A 193 -4.33 2.34 -23.21
CA ASP A 193 -5.59 3.04 -22.94
C ASP A 193 -5.70 3.51 -21.48
N THR A 194 -4.59 3.55 -20.75
CA THR A 194 -4.58 4.00 -19.35
C THR A 194 -4.80 5.52 -19.24
N GLU A 195 -5.78 5.87 -18.46
CA GLU A 195 -6.19 7.26 -18.18
C GLU A 195 -5.64 7.72 -16.83
N VAL A 196 -5.12 8.93 -16.75
CA VAL A 196 -4.58 9.54 -15.52
C VAL A 196 -5.29 10.86 -15.24
N MET A 197 -5.78 11.03 -14.01
CA MET A 197 -6.30 12.31 -13.52
C MET A 197 -5.38 12.85 -12.43
N ILE A 198 -4.75 13.99 -12.67
CA ILE A 198 -4.01 14.72 -11.62
C ILE A 198 -5.02 15.60 -10.88
N VAL A 199 -5.18 15.34 -9.59
CA VAL A 199 -6.08 16.11 -8.72
C VAL A 199 -5.25 16.98 -7.79
N ALA A 200 -5.33 18.29 -7.98
CA ALA A 200 -4.73 19.29 -7.10
C ALA A 200 -5.81 19.91 -6.21
N ALA A 201 -5.66 19.73 -4.90
CA ALA A 201 -6.54 20.31 -3.91
C ALA A 201 -5.86 21.52 -3.25
N THR A 202 -6.45 22.69 -3.39
CA THR A 202 -5.98 23.90 -2.69
C THR A 202 -6.79 24.04 -1.41
N ASP A 203 -6.12 24.02 -0.25
CA ASP A 203 -6.78 24.38 0.99
C ASP A 203 -7.31 25.81 0.88
N ALA A 204 -8.59 25.97 1.16
CA ALA A 204 -9.15 27.30 1.40
C ALA A 204 -8.60 27.76 2.76
N LEU A 205 -7.36 28.28 2.75
CA LEU A 205 -6.75 28.85 3.95
C LEU A 205 -7.74 29.80 4.61
N HIS A 206 -8.10 29.49 5.85
CA HIS A 206 -8.87 30.36 6.73
C HIS A 206 -8.01 31.56 7.14
N ILE A 207 -7.60 32.38 6.16
CA ILE A 207 -6.91 33.64 6.42
C ILE A 207 -8.00 34.71 6.59
N PRO A 208 -8.01 35.48 7.69
CA PRO A 208 -8.97 36.57 7.86
C PRO A 208 -8.87 37.59 6.73
N ASN A 209 -10.01 38.14 6.31
CA ASN A 209 -10.18 39.06 5.20
C ASN A 209 -9.21 40.26 5.24
N THR A 210 -8.04 40.14 4.61
CA THR A 210 -7.12 41.25 4.37
C THR A 210 -6.79 41.35 2.87
N SER A 211 -6.50 42.55 2.37
CA SER A 211 -6.18 42.81 0.97
C SER A 211 -4.94 42.09 0.41
N GLU A 212 -4.13 41.51 1.28
CA GLU A 212 -2.98 40.66 0.91
C GLU A 212 -3.37 39.26 0.45
N ARG A 213 -4.61 38.84 0.76
CA ARG A 213 -5.16 37.50 0.46
C ARG A 213 -5.20 37.16 -1.04
N GLY A 214 -5.55 38.16 -1.85
CA GLY A 214 -5.64 37.98 -3.30
C GLY A 214 -4.28 37.65 -3.95
N ASN A 215 -3.23 38.29 -3.51
CA ASN A 215 -1.90 38.10 -4.09
C ASN A 215 -1.26 36.78 -3.70
N ILE A 216 -1.41 36.34 -2.44
CA ILE A 216 -0.85 35.05 -1.95
C ILE A 216 -1.57 33.89 -2.62
N GLN A 217 -2.89 33.91 -2.68
CA GLN A 217 -3.70 32.85 -3.29
C GLN A 217 -3.51 32.74 -4.80
N HIS A 218 -3.28 33.87 -5.51
CA HIS A 218 -2.91 33.85 -6.92
C HIS A 218 -1.51 33.25 -7.13
N GLN A 219 -0.53 33.59 -6.31
CA GLN A 219 0.81 33.04 -6.40
C GLN A 219 0.86 31.54 -6.11
N GLU A 220 0.12 31.04 -5.10
CA GLU A 220 0.02 29.61 -4.81
C GLU A 220 -0.67 28.85 -5.94
N ASN A 221 -1.76 29.38 -6.50
CA ASN A 221 -2.47 28.74 -7.61
C ASN A 221 -1.59 28.71 -8.89
N ASP A 222 -0.85 29.77 -9.18
CA ASP A 222 0.07 29.84 -10.32
C ASP A 222 1.22 28.86 -10.15
N TRP A 223 1.77 28.74 -8.94
CA TRP A 223 2.83 27.81 -8.62
C TRP A 223 2.36 26.35 -8.74
N ILE A 224 1.25 25.97 -8.09
CA ILE A 224 0.66 24.62 -8.18
C ILE A 224 0.32 24.30 -9.64
N SER A 225 -0.29 25.25 -10.37
CA SER A 225 -0.63 25.08 -11.80
C SER A 225 0.61 24.78 -12.65
N SER A 226 1.73 25.47 -12.42
CA SER A 226 2.97 25.26 -13.16
C SER A 226 3.55 23.86 -12.89
N TYR A 227 3.63 23.44 -11.61
CA TYR A 227 4.13 22.12 -11.25
C TYR A 227 3.21 20.99 -11.74
N THR A 228 1.89 21.20 -11.70
CA THR A 228 0.91 20.24 -12.21
C THR A 228 1.06 20.04 -13.72
N LYS A 229 1.29 21.12 -14.47
CA LYS A 229 1.56 21.04 -15.92
C LYS A 229 2.83 20.26 -16.24
N ASN A 230 3.89 20.44 -15.44
CA ASN A 230 5.13 19.69 -15.62
C ASN A 230 4.93 18.19 -15.33
N ALA A 231 4.15 17.87 -14.29
CA ALA A 231 3.81 16.48 -13.98
C ALA A 231 2.94 15.86 -15.09
N ALA A 232 1.99 16.61 -15.63
CA ALA A 232 1.17 16.17 -16.77
C ALA A 232 2.02 15.93 -18.02
N ALA A 233 2.94 16.82 -18.35
CA ALA A 233 3.85 16.66 -19.48
C ALA A 233 4.69 15.38 -19.36
N LEU A 234 5.23 15.10 -18.17
CA LEU A 234 5.98 13.86 -17.88
C LEU A 234 5.14 12.60 -18.16
N LEU A 235 3.88 12.60 -17.74
CA LEU A 235 2.98 11.45 -17.91
C LEU A 235 2.55 11.29 -19.38
N VAL A 236 2.32 12.40 -20.10
CA VAL A 236 2.04 12.39 -21.54
C VAL A 236 3.25 11.87 -22.32
N ASP A 237 4.46 12.29 -21.96
CA ASP A 237 5.71 11.77 -22.56
C ASP A 237 5.91 10.29 -22.30
N ALA A 238 5.33 9.74 -21.20
CA ALA A 238 5.27 8.32 -20.91
C ALA A 238 4.15 7.57 -21.68
N GLY A 239 3.37 8.27 -22.53
CA GLY A 239 2.33 7.68 -23.37
C GLY A 239 0.95 7.54 -22.70
N LEU A 240 0.71 8.27 -21.60
CA LEU A 240 -0.55 8.22 -20.84
C LEU A 240 -1.50 9.35 -21.27
N GLU A 241 -2.81 9.10 -21.22
CA GLU A 241 -3.82 10.12 -21.37
C GLU A 241 -4.02 10.85 -20.03
N VAL A 242 -3.85 12.18 -20.00
CA VAL A 242 -3.79 12.94 -18.75
C VAL A 242 -4.82 14.06 -18.72
N ASP A 243 -5.65 14.08 -17.67
CA ASP A 243 -6.52 15.19 -17.31
C ASP A 243 -6.05 15.86 -16.00
N ILE A 244 -6.35 17.14 -15.83
CA ILE A 244 -6.00 17.94 -14.65
C ILE A 244 -7.26 18.50 -14.03
N LYS A 245 -7.46 18.23 -12.74
CA LYS A 245 -8.58 18.73 -11.96
C LYS A 245 -8.11 19.50 -10.74
N MET A 246 -8.49 20.77 -10.66
CA MET A 246 -8.21 21.62 -9.51
C MET A 246 -9.49 21.84 -8.69
N ARG A 247 -9.41 21.61 -7.39
CA ARG A 247 -10.54 21.78 -6.46
C ARG A 247 -10.09 22.54 -5.23
N SER A 248 -10.99 23.31 -4.62
CA SER A 248 -10.75 23.97 -3.34
C SER A 248 -11.44 23.20 -2.22
N GLY A 249 -10.73 22.89 -1.14
CA GLY A 249 -11.25 22.19 0.03
C GLY A 249 -10.26 21.18 0.60
N ASN A 250 -10.76 20.30 1.49
CA ASN A 250 -9.93 19.30 2.16
C ASN A 250 -9.35 18.28 1.18
N PRO A 251 -8.01 18.16 1.03
CA PRO A 251 -7.38 17.31 0.02
C PRO A 251 -7.79 15.83 0.12
N SER A 252 -7.89 15.29 1.32
CA SER A 252 -8.25 13.87 1.49
C SER A 252 -9.69 13.56 1.06
N HIS A 253 -10.62 14.48 1.27
CA HIS A 253 -12.01 14.32 0.83
C HIS A 253 -12.09 14.43 -0.69
N ILE A 254 -11.47 15.47 -1.27
CA ILE A 254 -11.49 15.71 -2.72
C ILE A 254 -10.92 14.52 -3.48
N LEU A 255 -9.76 13.98 -3.04
CA LEU A 255 -9.13 12.83 -3.69
C LEU A 255 -10.02 11.59 -3.68
N VAL A 256 -10.68 11.31 -2.57
CA VAL A 256 -11.60 10.17 -2.46
C VAL A 256 -12.85 10.38 -3.32
N GLU A 257 -13.47 11.55 -3.25
CA GLU A 257 -14.66 11.91 -4.06
C GLU A 257 -14.38 11.82 -5.57
N GLU A 258 -13.26 12.38 -6.02
CA GLU A 258 -12.89 12.37 -7.44
C GLU A 258 -12.56 10.95 -7.92
N ALA A 259 -11.86 10.16 -7.11
CA ALA A 259 -11.57 8.78 -7.43
C ALA A 259 -12.85 7.92 -7.52
N GLU A 260 -13.81 8.16 -6.62
CA GLU A 260 -15.09 7.45 -6.63
C GLU A 260 -15.95 7.87 -7.82
N ALA A 261 -16.13 9.18 -8.05
CA ALA A 261 -16.93 9.72 -9.14
C ALA A 261 -16.41 9.29 -10.53
N TRP A 262 -15.11 9.12 -10.66
CA TRP A 262 -14.45 8.70 -11.88
C TRP A 262 -14.24 7.18 -11.98
N SER A 263 -14.62 6.42 -10.94
CA SER A 263 -14.40 4.98 -10.84
C SER A 263 -12.93 4.59 -11.01
N ALA A 264 -12.04 5.31 -10.35
CA ALA A 264 -10.60 5.07 -10.41
C ALA A 264 -10.24 3.67 -9.87
N ASP A 265 -9.22 3.05 -10.48
CA ASP A 265 -8.63 1.80 -10.03
C ASP A 265 -7.66 2.01 -8.87
N CYS A 266 -6.92 3.12 -8.91
CA CYS A 266 -5.90 3.40 -7.92
C CYS A 266 -5.68 4.90 -7.72
N ILE A 267 -5.37 5.27 -6.46
CA ILE A 267 -4.87 6.60 -6.11
C ILE A 267 -3.39 6.48 -5.80
N PHE A 268 -2.55 7.27 -6.47
CA PHE A 268 -1.15 7.48 -6.12
C PHE A 268 -1.00 8.78 -5.35
N ILE A 269 -0.33 8.73 -4.21
CA ILE A 269 -0.12 9.89 -3.33
C ILE A 269 1.25 9.81 -2.66
N GLY A 270 1.92 10.95 -2.51
CA GLY A 270 3.15 11.03 -1.76
C GLY A 270 2.96 10.76 -0.25
N ALA A 271 3.91 10.13 0.40
CA ALA A 271 3.82 9.81 1.83
C ALA A 271 3.81 11.07 2.69
N ASN A 272 4.59 12.09 2.34
CA ASN A 272 4.69 13.36 3.07
C ASN A 272 4.92 14.54 2.12
N ALA A 273 4.32 15.69 2.43
CA ALA A 273 4.44 16.93 1.66
C ALA A 273 5.74 17.71 1.98
N GLN A 274 6.27 17.62 3.21
CA GLN A 274 7.44 18.38 3.68
C GLN A 274 8.38 17.46 4.46
N GLY A 275 9.71 17.59 4.27
CA GLY A 275 10.55 16.70 4.99
C GLY A 275 12.01 17.05 5.19
N SER A 276 12.39 17.17 6.44
CA SER A 276 13.75 16.89 6.93
C SER A 276 14.09 15.40 6.78
N ARG A 277 15.36 15.02 6.91
CA ARG A 277 15.82 13.62 6.80
C ARG A 277 15.09 12.64 7.74
N LEU A 278 14.62 13.11 8.90
CA LEU A 278 13.88 12.31 9.90
C LEU A 278 12.39 12.18 9.57
N GLU A 279 11.80 13.14 8.84
CA GLU A 279 10.38 13.16 8.49
C GLU A 279 10.03 12.27 7.28
N ARG A 280 11.03 11.72 6.58
CA ARG A 280 10.82 10.83 5.41
C ARG A 280 10.04 9.56 5.75
N PHE A 281 10.03 9.16 7.01
CA PHE A 281 9.32 7.98 7.50
C PHE A 281 7.93 8.30 8.05
N LEU A 282 7.53 9.58 8.09
CA LEU A 282 6.22 9.96 8.61
C LEU A 282 5.17 9.88 7.49
N LEU A 283 4.09 9.22 7.80
CA LEU A 283 2.89 9.20 6.96
C LEU A 283 2.14 10.52 7.15
N GLY A 284 1.90 11.25 6.07
CA GLY A 284 1.12 12.48 6.09
C GLY A 284 -0.36 12.21 6.44
N THR A 285 -1.01 13.18 7.06
CA THR A 285 -2.44 13.07 7.45
C THR A 285 -3.35 12.84 6.24
N THR A 286 -3.07 13.49 5.12
CA THR A 286 -3.81 13.30 3.85
C THR A 286 -3.63 11.88 3.32
N SER A 287 -2.39 11.38 3.24
CA SER A 287 -2.09 10.03 2.73
C SER A 287 -2.72 8.94 3.60
N ALA A 288 -2.67 9.11 4.94
CA ALA A 288 -3.32 8.21 5.89
C ALA A 288 -4.84 8.21 5.71
N ALA A 289 -5.45 9.40 5.59
CA ALA A 289 -6.90 9.54 5.42
C ALA A 289 -7.39 8.98 4.08
N VAL A 290 -6.65 9.20 2.98
CA VAL A 290 -6.97 8.63 1.66
C VAL A 290 -6.83 7.11 1.71
N ALA A 291 -5.73 6.57 2.24
CA ALA A 291 -5.52 5.13 2.37
C ALA A 291 -6.59 4.46 3.23
N GLY A 292 -7.13 5.16 4.24
CA GLY A 292 -8.21 4.63 5.09
C GLY A 292 -9.61 4.71 4.47
N ARG A 293 -9.87 5.62 3.53
CA ARG A 293 -11.24 5.95 3.06
C ARG A 293 -11.50 5.66 1.60
N ALA A 294 -10.48 5.55 0.75
CA ALA A 294 -10.67 5.30 -0.68
C ALA A 294 -11.40 3.99 -0.95
N HIS A 295 -12.19 3.95 -2.01
CA HIS A 295 -12.89 2.76 -2.49
C HIS A 295 -12.05 1.88 -3.41
N CYS A 296 -10.98 2.45 -3.95
CA CYS A 296 -10.00 1.80 -4.82
C CYS A 296 -8.67 1.60 -4.10
N SER A 297 -7.74 0.91 -4.74
CA SER A 297 -6.39 0.73 -4.22
C SER A 297 -5.67 2.06 -4.03
N VAL A 298 -4.81 2.14 -3.02
CA VAL A 298 -4.03 3.36 -2.75
C VAL A 298 -2.56 3.01 -2.65
N GLU A 299 -1.75 3.69 -3.46
CA GLU A 299 -0.31 3.59 -3.37
C GLU A 299 0.29 4.85 -2.76
N VAL A 300 0.86 4.67 -1.57
CA VAL A 300 1.59 5.74 -0.88
C VAL A 300 3.05 5.65 -1.27
N VAL A 301 3.47 6.60 -2.08
CA VAL A 301 4.80 6.62 -2.67
C VAL A 301 5.80 7.28 -1.74
N ARG A 302 6.90 6.58 -1.46
CA ARG A 302 8.05 7.09 -0.72
C ARG A 302 9.26 7.23 -1.65
N LYS A 303 9.93 8.36 -1.58
CA LYS A 303 11.17 8.57 -2.30
C LYS A 303 12.25 7.66 -1.69
N ARG A 304 12.91 6.87 -2.53
CA ARG A 304 14.10 6.09 -2.12
C ARG A 304 15.17 7.02 -1.53
N ALA A 305 15.80 6.56 -0.46
CA ALA A 305 16.95 7.24 0.15
C ALA A 305 18.19 7.13 -0.74
#